data_3e2010f7d1dd03cc9bd0379cd92344f8
#
_entry.id   3e2010f7d1dd03cc9bd0379cd92344f8
#
_cell.length_a   1.000
_cell.length_b   1.000
_cell.length_c   1.000
_cell.angle_alpha   90.00
_cell.angle_beta   90.00
_cell.angle_gamma   90.00
#
_symmetry.space_group_name_H-M   'P 1'
#
loop_
_entity.id
_entity.type
_entity.pdbx_description
1 polymer ?
#
loop_
_entity_poly.entity_id
_entity_poly.type
_entity_poly.pdbx_seq_one_letter_code
_entity_poly.pdbx_strand_id
1 'polypeptide(L)' 'MNGENDSQKSLSLPALTALRCFEVAARTEHFSRAADELHLTHGAVSRAVRLLEEDLGVMLFERRQRRVFLTEAGERLYQA' A
#
# COMPACT_ATOMS: atom_id res chain seq x y z
N MET A 1 -28.43 8.78 4.12
CA MET A 1 -27.87 8.96 4.06
C MET A 1 -26.98 8.79 3.52
N ASN A 2 -26.58 8.60 3.04
CA ASN A 2 -25.67 8.52 2.53
C ASN A 2 -24.78 9.36 2.37
N GLY A 3 -25.24 10.34 2.29
CA GLY A 3 -24.30 11.39 2.17
C GLY A 3 -23.34 11.45 3.20
N GLU A 4 -23.75 11.02 4.30
CA GLU A 4 -22.79 11.10 5.38
C GLU A 4 -21.58 10.31 5.10
N ASN A 5 -21.65 9.41 4.20
CA ASN A 5 -20.43 8.73 3.86
C ASN A 5 -19.42 9.64 3.25
N ASP A 6 -19.85 10.75 2.70
CA ASP A 6 -18.93 11.63 2.08
C ASP A 6 -17.90 12.15 3.02
N SER A 7 -18.30 12.42 4.22
CA SER A 7 -17.36 12.99 5.15
C SER A 7 -16.31 11.98 5.57
N GLN A 8 -16.62 10.74 5.48
CA GLN A 8 -15.64 9.77 5.88
C GLN A 8 -14.87 9.19 4.77
N LYS A 9 -15.11 9.62 3.57
CA LYS A 9 -14.44 8.98 2.53
C LYS A 9 -13.05 9.33 2.37
N SER A 10 -12.57 10.27 3.09
CA SER A 10 -11.17 10.56 2.99
C SER A 10 -10.34 9.32 3.23
N LEU A 11 -10.72 8.49 4.19
CA LEU A 11 -9.98 7.25 4.42
C LEU A 11 -10.94 6.16 4.81
N SER A 12 -11.16 5.22 3.91
CA SER A 12 -11.93 4.03 4.20
C SER A 12 -11.00 2.99 4.82
N LEU A 13 -11.58 1.93 5.38
CA LEU A 13 -10.77 0.84 5.90
C LEU A 13 -9.87 0.23 4.85
N PRO A 14 -10.36 -0.03 3.60
CA PRO A 14 -9.44 -0.54 2.59
C PRO A 14 -8.31 0.43 2.28
N ALA A 15 -8.58 1.73 2.31
CA ALA A 15 -7.53 2.70 2.03
C ALA A 15 -6.50 2.71 3.15
N LEU A 16 -6.94 2.61 4.40
CA LEU A 16 -6.02 2.54 5.51
C LEU A 16 -5.18 1.27 5.46
N THR A 17 -5.80 0.15 5.11
CA THR A 17 -5.06 -1.08 4.96
C THR A 17 -4.02 -0.98 3.87
N ALA A 18 -4.37 -0.34 2.76
CA ALA A 18 -3.44 -0.17 1.65
C ALA A 18 -2.24 0.68 2.08
N LEU A 19 -2.49 1.76 2.82
CA LEU A 19 -1.40 2.59 3.31
C LEU A 19 -0.51 1.85 4.30
N ARG A 20 -1.09 1.03 5.16
CA ARG A 20 -0.29 0.22 6.05
C ARG A 20 0.55 -0.79 5.30
N CYS A 21 -0.04 -1.44 4.31
CA CYS A 21 0.71 -2.38 3.49
C CYS A 21 1.87 -1.68 2.79
N PHE A 22 1.62 -0.49 2.27
CA PHE A 22 2.66 0.28 1.61
C PHE A 22 3.80 0.60 2.59
N GLU A 23 3.45 1.09 3.76
CA GLU A 23 4.47 1.50 4.73
C GLU A 23 5.34 0.32 5.15
N VAL A 24 4.72 -0.81 5.47
CA VAL A 24 5.49 -1.95 5.93
C VAL A 24 6.29 -2.56 4.78
N ALA A 25 5.73 -2.60 3.58
CA ALA A 25 6.47 -3.11 2.43
C ALA A 25 7.66 -2.23 2.09
N ALA A 26 7.49 -0.91 2.22
CA ALA A 26 8.59 0.02 1.96
C ALA A 26 9.73 -0.20 2.95
N ARG A 27 9.38 -0.44 4.19
CA ARG A 27 10.38 -0.60 5.25
C ARG A 27 11.09 -1.95 5.17
N THR A 28 10.33 -3.00 4.88
CA THR A 28 10.91 -4.35 4.88
C THR A 28 11.49 -4.75 3.53
N GLU A 29 11.04 -4.12 2.44
CA GLU A 29 11.47 -4.43 1.08
C GLU A 29 11.10 -5.84 0.63
N HIS A 30 10.15 -6.46 1.32
CA HIS A 30 9.62 -7.78 0.94
C HIS A 30 8.14 -7.81 1.23
N PHE A 31 7.34 -8.16 0.22
CA PHE A 31 5.91 -8.31 0.48
C PHE A 31 5.64 -9.45 1.45
N SER A 32 6.44 -10.50 1.40
CA SER A 32 6.24 -11.62 2.32
C SER A 32 6.48 -11.21 3.76
N ARG A 33 7.52 -10.42 4.00
CA ARG A 33 7.77 -9.94 5.36
C ARG A 33 6.70 -8.98 5.82
N ALA A 34 6.23 -8.12 4.92
CA ALA A 34 5.14 -7.22 5.26
C ALA A 34 3.89 -8.00 5.61
N ALA A 35 3.62 -9.06 4.85
CA ALA A 35 2.45 -9.90 5.13
C ALA A 35 2.55 -10.54 6.51
N ASP A 36 3.73 -11.06 6.86
CA ASP A 36 3.94 -11.65 8.17
C ASP A 36 3.70 -10.63 9.27
N GLU A 37 4.25 -9.45 9.11
CA GLU A 37 4.14 -8.42 10.14
C GLU A 37 2.69 -7.97 10.31
N LEU A 38 1.93 -7.94 9.21
CA LEU A 38 0.56 -7.45 9.23
C LEU A 38 -0.46 -8.57 9.45
N HIS A 39 0.01 -9.81 9.53
CA HIS A 39 -0.87 -10.99 9.66
C HIS A 39 -1.81 -11.08 8.47
N LEU A 40 -1.27 -10.84 7.28
CA LEU A 40 -2.01 -10.94 6.02
C LEU A 40 -1.30 -11.94 5.12
N THR A 41 -1.97 -12.31 4.04
CA THR A 41 -1.32 -13.14 3.03
C THR A 41 -0.48 -12.25 2.11
N HIS A 42 0.50 -12.87 1.47
CA HIS A 42 1.30 -12.16 0.48
C HIS A 42 0.41 -11.55 -0.61
N GLY A 43 -0.56 -12.33 -1.08
CA GLY A 43 -1.47 -11.83 -2.11
C GLY A 43 -2.29 -10.63 -1.66
N ALA A 44 -2.68 -10.62 -0.39
CA ALA A 44 -3.45 -9.49 0.13
C ALA A 44 -2.61 -8.23 0.14
N VAL A 45 -1.35 -8.33 0.56
CA VAL A 45 -0.46 -7.17 0.57
C VAL A 45 -0.21 -6.69 -0.86
N SER A 46 0.08 -7.62 -1.76
CA SER A 46 0.35 -7.26 -3.15
C SER A 46 -0.86 -6.59 -3.79
N ARG A 47 -2.05 -7.10 -3.53
CA ARG A 47 -3.26 -6.51 -4.08
C ARG A 47 -3.52 -5.12 -3.50
N ALA A 48 -3.34 -4.96 -2.19
CA ALA A 48 -3.58 -3.67 -1.55
C ALA A 48 -2.65 -2.60 -2.13
N VAL A 49 -1.38 -2.96 -2.33
CA VAL A 49 -0.43 -2.02 -2.90
C VAL A 49 -0.80 -1.70 -4.34
N ARG A 50 -1.22 -2.70 -5.12
CA ARG A 50 -1.60 -2.45 -6.50
C ARG A 50 -2.81 -1.50 -6.59
N LEU A 51 -3.79 -1.69 -5.72
CA LEU A 51 -4.94 -0.81 -5.72
C LEU A 51 -4.54 0.62 -5.38
N LEU A 52 -3.61 0.78 -4.44
CA LEU A 52 -3.12 2.10 -4.10
C LEU A 52 -2.41 2.73 -5.30
N GLU A 53 -1.59 1.95 -6.00
CA GLU A 53 -0.92 2.45 -7.19
C GLU A 53 -1.92 2.87 -8.25
N GLU A 54 -2.98 2.09 -8.43
CA GLU A 54 -4.00 2.44 -9.40
C GLU A 54 -4.73 3.72 -9.02
N ASP A 55 -5.05 3.86 -7.74
CA ASP A 55 -5.72 5.06 -7.27
C ASP A 55 -4.88 6.29 -7.50
N LEU A 56 -3.58 6.19 -7.27
CA LEU A 56 -2.68 7.34 -7.41
C LEU A 56 -2.19 7.52 -8.82
N GLY A 57 -2.34 6.51 -9.67
CA GLY A 57 -1.91 6.61 -11.06
C GLY A 57 -0.40 6.54 -11.23
N VAL A 58 0.31 6.02 -10.25
CA VAL A 58 1.76 5.88 -10.32
C VAL A 58 2.17 4.57 -9.68
N MET A 59 3.31 4.06 -10.11
CA MET A 59 3.89 2.90 -9.45
C MET A 59 4.66 3.36 -8.23
N LEU A 60 4.47 2.65 -7.14
CA LEU A 60 5.15 2.99 -5.89
C LEU A 60 6.36 2.10 -5.64
N PHE A 61 6.40 0.93 -6.26
CA PHE A 61 7.49 -0.02 -6.10
C PHE A 61 7.99 -0.54 -7.43
N GLU A 62 9.29 -0.78 -7.48
CA GLU A 62 9.89 -1.64 -8.49
C GLU A 62 10.06 -3.00 -7.88
N ARG A 63 9.72 -4.04 -8.63
CA ARG A 63 9.81 -5.41 -8.15
C ARG A 63 10.96 -6.08 -8.85
N ARG A 64 11.91 -6.58 -8.06
CA ARG A 64 13.05 -7.29 -8.60
C ARG A 64 13.21 -8.58 -7.83
N GLN A 65 13.03 -9.66 -8.53
CA GLN A 65 13.10 -10.98 -7.93
C GLN A 65 12.08 -11.05 -6.81
N ARG A 66 12.48 -11.20 -5.59
CA ARG A 66 11.54 -11.32 -4.47
C ARG A 66 11.48 -10.08 -3.61
N ARG A 67 12.11 -9.01 -4.05
CA ARG A 67 12.16 -7.79 -3.26
C ARG A 67 11.43 -6.67 -3.97
N VAL A 68 11.07 -5.68 -3.20
CA VAL A 68 10.44 -4.47 -3.74
C VAL A 68 11.21 -3.27 -3.25
N PHE A 69 11.32 -2.28 -4.13
CA PHE A 69 12.07 -1.07 -3.84
C PHE A 69 11.22 0.12 -4.24
N LEU A 70 11.26 1.19 -3.44
CA LEU A 70 10.46 2.36 -3.74
C LEU A 70 10.89 3.00 -5.04
N THR A 71 9.90 3.41 -5.84
CA THR A 71 10.14 4.30 -6.96
C THR A 71 10.29 5.71 -6.41
N GLU A 72 10.57 6.66 -7.31
CA GLU A 72 10.61 8.06 -6.88
C GLU A 72 9.27 8.48 -6.28
N ALA A 73 8.16 8.08 -6.92
CA ALA A 73 6.84 8.40 -6.38
C ALA A 73 6.63 7.73 -5.02
N GLY A 74 7.10 6.49 -4.89
CA GLY A 74 6.99 5.79 -3.62
C GLY A 74 7.79 6.48 -2.53
N GLU A 75 8.98 6.97 -2.87
CA GLU A 75 9.79 7.72 -1.91
C GLU A 75 9.06 8.95 -1.40
N ARG A 76 8.41 9.67 -2.30
CA ARG A 76 7.69 10.87 -1.90
C ARG A 76 6.54 10.54 -0.98
N LEU A 77 5.82 9.48 -1.27
CA LEU A 77 4.70 9.08 -0.42
C LEU A 77 5.22 8.61 0.94
N TYR A 78 6.31 7.87 0.95
CA TYR A 78 6.84 7.32 2.18
C TYR A 78 7.32 8.43 3.13
N GLN A 79 7.79 9.52 2.57
CA GLN A 79 8.28 10.64 3.36
C GLN A 79 7.21 11.64 3.73
N ALA A 80 6.03 11.48 3.18
CA ALA A 80 4.94 12.43 3.41
C ALA A 80 4.44 12.42 4.87
#